data_ad14cb9f5828857e676f578d36c10791
#
_entry.id   ad14cb9f5828857e676f578d36c10791
#
_cell.length_a   1.000
_cell.length_b   1.000
_cell.length_c   1.000
_cell.angle_alpha   90.00
_cell.angle_beta   90.00
_cell.angle_gamma   90.00
#
_symmetry.space_group_name_H-M   'P 1'
#
loop_
_entity.id
_entity.type
_entity.pdbx_description
1 polymer ?
#
loop_
_entity_poly.entity_id
_entity_poly.type
_entity_poly.pdbx_seq_one_letter_code
_entity_poly.pdbx_strand_id
1 'polypeptide(L)'
;MRQKIITTLLSLLMLCSFAVVHVDAQEAEKTTPPALAAGFSYSAAELGYGGGDIVSVNGETCSTAVADGTSMEVGIKLQDGSVKTVSYPVVDCTARSALFYSRDRSVKTVETEEGMILSATKDGSATFLRPLSAAALVMNLELQNAEKLGALTLTLTDAANSEVSLTLKLNPEDRSATFGSQRTEGVVSDSMVLLKYNNYSRRFQDTSTDSTLFTCESDDLGNAFDGFSGGVYLTVGFENTKGNSAVCFKRLMNQPLGTRDGEAKDQTEPVISLTSQLVTSQCVGDTFILPSYAVYDVFSEIAESSVSVQSPSGKTLYQGDGEGFQPFAIDEYGKYKITIRALDTAANSTEFTRTVNVGDDVAPELTVSPLVKTEYKPGAEISIPSYTVTDNQNFANVDVILLLPNSERAFLLHDDNGNVASYICNKDIYPASFGVSDNSFHAEQTGNYILRFVAYDDMYNRTVVELPFTVR
;
A
#
# COMPACT_ATOMS: atom_id res chain seq x y z
N MET A 1 -57.91 39.52 26.61
CA MET A 1 -57.27 38.21 26.54
C MET A 1 -56.18 38.25 25.48
N ARG A 2 -54.96 38.48 25.90
CA ARG A 2 -53.78 38.43 25.01
C ARG A 2 -52.83 37.41 25.60
N GLN A 3 -52.76 36.23 24.96
CA GLN A 3 -51.73 35.22 25.26
C GLN A 3 -50.37 35.68 24.68
N LYS A 4 -49.40 35.82 25.56
CA LYS A 4 -47.98 36.04 25.17
C LYS A 4 -47.39 34.66 24.76
N ILE A 5 -47.00 34.57 23.53
CA ILE A 5 -46.15 33.46 23.04
C ILE A 5 -44.70 33.76 23.43
N ILE A 6 -44.14 32.98 24.33
CA ILE A 6 -42.73 33.01 24.68
C ILE A 6 -42.03 32.06 23.71
N THR A 7 -41.26 32.64 22.78
CA THR A 7 -40.39 31.85 21.89
C THR A 7 -39.10 31.55 22.66
N THR A 8 -38.94 30.33 23.14
CA THR A 8 -37.70 29.85 23.72
C THR A 8 -36.82 29.38 22.60
N LEU A 9 -35.73 30.12 22.33
CA LEU A 9 -34.65 29.71 21.43
C LEU A 9 -33.85 28.60 22.12
N LEU A 10 -34.08 27.35 21.75
CA LEU A 10 -33.22 26.21 22.16
C LEU A 10 -31.99 26.24 21.25
N SER A 11 -30.88 26.78 21.76
CA SER A 11 -29.56 26.60 21.21
C SER A 11 -29.19 25.10 21.36
N LEU A 12 -29.29 24.36 20.26
CA LEU A 12 -28.82 22.98 20.16
C LEU A 12 -27.27 23.02 20.15
N LEU A 13 -26.66 22.94 21.33
CA LEU A 13 -25.26 22.52 21.46
C LEU A 13 -25.22 21.06 21.02
N MET A 14 -24.75 20.80 19.81
CA MET A 14 -24.28 19.48 19.41
C MET A 14 -23.04 19.15 20.26
N LEU A 15 -23.23 18.55 21.42
CA LEU A 15 -22.17 17.78 22.04
C LEU A 15 -22.00 16.53 21.15
N CYS A 16 -20.96 16.52 20.33
CA CYS A 16 -20.40 15.29 19.80
C CYS A 16 -19.89 14.49 21.02
N SER A 17 -20.73 13.66 21.59
CA SER A 17 -20.29 12.62 22.50
C SER A 17 -19.51 11.60 21.66
N PHE A 18 -18.17 11.72 21.66
CA PHE A 18 -17.33 10.63 21.18
C PHE A 18 -17.64 9.42 22.07
N ALA A 19 -18.18 8.37 21.47
CA ALA A 19 -18.32 7.10 22.15
C ALA A 19 -16.90 6.52 22.30
N VAL A 20 -16.34 6.67 23.50
CA VAL A 20 -15.11 5.98 23.86
C VAL A 20 -15.49 4.52 24.10
N VAL A 21 -15.09 3.65 23.18
CA VAL A 21 -15.24 2.20 23.36
C VAL A 21 -14.05 1.74 24.20
N HIS A 22 -14.30 1.41 25.46
CA HIS A 22 -13.32 0.72 26.29
C HIS A 22 -13.25 -0.75 25.85
N VAL A 23 -12.11 -1.18 25.39
CA VAL A 23 -11.84 -2.59 25.09
C VAL A 23 -11.41 -3.26 26.41
N ASP A 24 -12.22 -4.21 26.87
CA ASP A 24 -11.90 -4.99 28.05
C ASP A 24 -10.56 -5.75 27.87
N ALA A 25 -9.91 -6.07 28.99
CA ALA A 25 -8.63 -6.80 29.02
C ALA A 25 -8.65 -8.14 28.23
N GLN A 26 -9.86 -8.70 27.98
CA GLN A 26 -10.06 -9.90 27.16
C GLN A 26 -9.92 -9.64 25.64
N GLU A 27 -10.24 -8.43 25.15
CA GLU A 27 -9.98 -8.07 23.73
C GLU A 27 -8.53 -7.72 23.47
N ALA A 28 -7.80 -7.18 24.48
CA ALA A 28 -6.36 -6.98 24.41
C ALA A 28 -5.57 -8.29 24.18
N GLU A 29 -6.20 -9.46 24.44
CA GLU A 29 -5.60 -10.78 24.12
C GLU A 29 -5.39 -11.06 22.64
N LYS A 30 -6.13 -10.37 21.77
CA LYS A 30 -6.08 -10.53 20.31
C LYS A 30 -5.34 -9.41 19.60
N THR A 31 -4.78 -8.43 20.34
CA THR A 31 -4.03 -7.33 19.70
C THR A 31 -2.67 -7.80 19.23
N THR A 32 -2.28 -7.36 18.07
CA THR A 32 -0.91 -7.52 17.53
C THR A 32 -0.33 -6.12 17.36
N PRO A 33 0.75 -5.77 18.06
CA PRO A 33 1.55 -6.62 18.98
C PRO A 33 0.84 -6.88 20.33
N PRO A 34 1.16 -7.98 21.02
CA PRO A 34 0.57 -8.30 22.35
C PRO A 34 1.12 -7.45 23.49
N ALA A 35 2.21 -6.73 23.28
CA ALA A 35 2.88 -5.80 24.18
C ALA A 35 3.71 -4.81 23.36
N LEU A 36 4.11 -3.69 23.96
CA LEU A 36 5.00 -2.71 23.33
C LEU A 36 6.42 -2.82 23.92
N ALA A 37 7.44 -2.67 23.08
CA ALA A 37 8.83 -2.60 23.52
C ALA A 37 9.13 -1.19 24.04
N ALA A 38 9.61 -1.08 25.29
CA ALA A 38 9.92 0.20 25.91
C ALA A 38 10.97 0.99 25.11
N GLY A 39 10.78 2.30 25.03
CA GLY A 39 11.66 3.22 24.32
C GLY A 39 11.40 3.31 22.81
N PHE A 40 10.55 2.43 22.24
CA PHE A 40 10.22 2.48 20.81
C PHE A 40 8.92 3.25 20.56
N SER A 41 8.89 3.94 19.42
CA SER A 41 7.68 4.62 18.92
C SER A 41 6.84 3.67 18.09
N TYR A 42 5.50 3.85 18.16
CA TYR A 42 4.52 3.09 17.39
C TYR A 42 3.56 4.04 16.72
N SER A 43 3.25 3.78 15.46
CA SER A 43 2.15 4.39 14.72
C SER A 43 0.86 3.59 14.91
N ALA A 44 -0.29 4.16 14.57
CA ALA A 44 -1.56 3.43 14.58
C ALA A 44 -1.52 2.19 13.66
N ALA A 45 -0.84 2.30 12.51
CA ALA A 45 -0.66 1.17 11.59
C ALA A 45 0.15 0.03 12.24
N GLU A 46 1.23 0.32 12.98
CA GLU A 46 2.02 -0.71 13.68
C GLU A 46 1.26 -1.36 14.86
N LEU A 47 0.18 -0.72 15.31
CA LEU A 47 -0.73 -1.25 16.33
C LEU A 47 -1.93 -2.03 15.75
N GLY A 48 -1.91 -2.33 14.44
CA GLY A 48 -2.97 -3.08 13.75
C GLY A 48 -4.14 -2.22 13.27
N TYR A 49 -4.01 -0.90 13.28
CA TYR A 49 -5.05 0.05 12.89
C TYR A 49 -4.62 0.88 11.67
N GLY A 50 -4.41 0.21 10.54
CA GLY A 50 -4.03 0.86 9.28
C GLY A 50 -5.06 1.93 8.86
N GLY A 51 -4.53 3.12 8.51
CA GLY A 51 -5.36 4.28 8.16
C GLY A 51 -5.99 5.01 9.36
N GLY A 52 -5.69 4.61 10.60
CA GLY A 52 -6.03 5.35 11.81
C GLY A 52 -4.91 6.30 12.24
N ASP A 53 -5.26 7.22 13.15
CA ASP A 53 -4.31 8.17 13.74
C ASP A 53 -4.27 8.00 15.27
N ILE A 54 -3.07 8.06 15.87
CA ILE A 54 -2.96 8.17 17.32
C ILE A 54 -3.40 9.58 17.72
N VAL A 55 -4.31 9.68 18.67
CA VAL A 55 -4.86 10.96 19.15
C VAL A 55 -4.62 11.20 20.62
N SER A 56 -4.30 10.14 21.39
CA SER A 56 -3.92 10.30 22.80
C SER A 56 -3.04 9.14 23.29
N VAL A 57 -2.22 9.44 24.29
CA VAL A 57 -1.44 8.46 25.06
C VAL A 57 -1.63 8.75 26.55
N ASN A 58 -2.07 7.74 27.32
CA ASN A 58 -2.36 7.86 28.75
C ASN A 58 -3.31 9.04 29.08
N GLY A 59 -4.26 9.31 28.18
CA GLY A 59 -5.23 10.41 28.29
C GLY A 59 -4.72 11.78 27.85
N GLU A 60 -3.45 11.93 27.52
CA GLU A 60 -2.87 13.17 26.99
C GLU A 60 -2.91 13.18 25.46
N THR A 61 -3.26 14.31 24.84
CA THR A 61 -3.28 14.44 23.37
C THR A 61 -1.87 14.30 22.82
N CYS A 62 -1.70 13.32 21.92
CA CYS A 62 -0.41 12.99 21.33
C CYS A 62 -0.63 12.35 19.95
N SER A 63 0.27 12.58 19.00
CA SER A 63 0.23 11.99 17.64
C SER A 63 1.13 10.76 17.48
N THR A 64 1.92 10.42 18.49
CA THR A 64 2.87 9.31 18.47
C THR A 64 2.87 8.59 19.82
N ALA A 65 2.83 7.28 19.81
CA ALA A 65 2.90 6.47 21.01
C ALA A 65 4.35 6.00 21.26
N VAL A 66 5.07 6.71 22.12
CA VAL A 66 6.38 6.25 22.63
C VAL A 66 6.13 5.36 23.82
N ALA A 67 6.52 4.07 23.73
CA ALA A 67 6.28 3.10 24.78
C ALA A 67 7.14 3.39 26.01
N ASP A 68 6.51 3.69 27.15
CA ASP A 68 7.15 3.99 28.41
C ASP A 68 6.37 3.40 29.59
N GLY A 69 7.06 3.23 30.72
CA GLY A 69 6.48 2.66 31.94
C GLY A 69 6.26 1.15 31.85
N THR A 70 5.22 0.64 32.51
CA THR A 70 4.87 -0.80 32.54
C THR A 70 3.59 -1.13 31.77
N SER A 71 2.77 -0.13 31.48
CA SER A 71 1.58 -0.21 30.65
C SER A 71 1.29 1.14 30.04
N MET A 72 0.68 1.14 28.88
CA MET A 72 0.33 2.35 28.15
C MET A 72 -1.07 2.21 27.53
N GLU A 73 -1.87 3.26 27.67
CA GLU A 73 -3.17 3.39 27.05
C GLU A 73 -3.06 4.26 25.82
N VAL A 74 -3.46 3.75 24.64
CA VAL A 74 -3.37 4.46 23.37
C VAL A 74 -4.76 4.68 22.82
N GLY A 75 -5.13 5.94 22.60
CA GLY A 75 -6.36 6.35 21.89
C GLY A 75 -6.07 6.47 20.40
N ILE A 76 -6.83 5.73 19.59
CA ILE A 76 -6.66 5.65 18.15
C ILE A 76 -7.96 6.09 17.49
N LYS A 77 -7.90 7.12 16.66
CA LYS A 77 -9.01 7.57 15.82
C LYS A 77 -9.06 6.72 14.57
N LEU A 78 -10.17 6.03 14.34
CA LEU A 78 -10.40 5.17 13.19
C LEU A 78 -10.86 5.99 11.97
N GLN A 79 -10.87 5.37 10.79
CA GLN A 79 -11.32 6.01 9.53
C GLN A 79 -12.78 6.47 9.57
N ASP A 80 -13.64 5.82 10.34
CA ASP A 80 -15.05 6.21 10.56
C ASP A 80 -15.22 7.39 11.51
N GLY A 81 -14.10 7.92 12.05
CA GLY A 81 -14.05 9.02 13.00
C GLY A 81 -14.25 8.62 14.46
N SER A 82 -14.56 7.36 14.78
CA SER A 82 -14.61 6.85 16.15
C SER A 82 -13.22 6.80 16.78
N VAL A 83 -13.17 6.87 18.13
CA VAL A 83 -11.91 6.72 18.87
C VAL A 83 -11.96 5.41 19.65
N LYS A 84 -10.99 4.54 19.40
CA LYS A 84 -10.79 3.30 20.15
C LYS A 84 -9.62 3.48 21.12
N THR A 85 -9.80 3.11 22.38
CA THR A 85 -8.74 3.14 23.39
C THR A 85 -8.30 1.71 23.67
N VAL A 86 -6.98 1.46 23.57
CA VAL A 86 -6.39 0.14 23.78
C VAL A 86 -5.27 0.25 24.80
N SER A 87 -5.25 -0.68 25.78
CA SER A 87 -4.20 -0.76 26.76
C SER A 87 -3.20 -1.85 26.42
N TYR A 88 -1.92 -1.50 26.42
CA TYR A 88 -0.82 -2.41 26.13
C TYR A 88 0.10 -2.54 27.36
N PRO A 89 0.56 -3.75 27.72
CA PRO A 89 1.72 -3.90 28.58
C PRO A 89 2.96 -3.37 27.86
N VAL A 90 3.86 -2.72 28.61
CA VAL A 90 5.15 -2.26 28.10
C VAL A 90 6.25 -3.14 28.68
N VAL A 91 7.15 -3.61 27.82
CA VAL A 91 8.22 -4.56 28.16
C VAL A 91 9.56 -3.86 28.01
N ASP A 92 10.37 -3.91 29.06
CA ASP A 92 11.76 -3.48 28.97
C ASP A 92 12.55 -4.45 28.06
N CYS A 93 13.00 -3.96 26.94
CA CYS A 93 13.74 -4.69 25.92
C CYS A 93 15.24 -4.35 25.87
N THR A 94 15.80 -3.85 26.98
CA THR A 94 17.26 -3.64 27.14
C THR A 94 18.05 -4.92 26.82
N ALA A 95 17.51 -6.09 27.22
CA ALA A 95 18.01 -7.38 26.72
C ALA A 95 17.25 -7.78 25.44
N ARG A 96 17.95 -8.02 24.32
CA ARG A 96 17.35 -8.42 23.05
C ARG A 96 16.44 -9.65 23.14
N SER A 97 16.70 -10.56 24.08
CA SER A 97 15.84 -11.71 24.36
C SER A 97 14.42 -11.31 24.79
N ALA A 98 14.22 -10.15 25.36
CA ALA A 98 12.91 -9.64 25.75
C ALA A 98 12.06 -9.19 24.56
N LEU A 99 12.64 -9.00 23.37
CA LEU A 99 11.90 -8.73 22.13
C LEU A 99 11.01 -9.90 21.72
N PHE A 100 11.32 -11.14 22.13
CA PHE A 100 10.39 -12.28 22.01
C PHE A 100 9.54 -12.39 23.26
N TYR A 101 8.36 -11.88 23.23
CA TYR A 101 7.44 -11.81 24.35
C TYR A 101 6.43 -12.95 24.36
N SER A 102 6.39 -13.70 25.46
CA SER A 102 5.36 -14.72 25.72
C SER A 102 4.47 -14.27 26.87
N ARG A 103 3.21 -13.95 26.55
CA ARG A 103 2.25 -13.39 27.52
C ARG A 103 2.01 -14.30 28.74
N ASP A 104 1.82 -15.58 28.48
CA ASP A 104 1.57 -16.60 29.50
C ASP A 104 2.85 -17.23 30.05
N ARG A 105 4.01 -16.73 29.61
CA ARG A 105 5.34 -17.24 29.97
C ARG A 105 5.53 -18.73 29.64
N SER A 106 4.78 -19.26 28.69
CA SER A 106 4.90 -20.65 28.20
C SER A 106 6.20 -20.85 27.42
N VAL A 107 6.68 -19.80 26.75
CA VAL A 107 7.95 -19.78 26.03
C VAL A 107 8.95 -18.92 26.76
N LYS A 108 10.16 -19.46 26.96
CA LYS A 108 11.31 -18.73 27.53
C LYS A 108 12.30 -18.41 26.43
N THR A 109 12.83 -17.20 26.45
CA THR A 109 13.83 -16.74 25.49
C THR A 109 15.15 -16.45 26.16
N VAL A 110 16.24 -16.93 25.57
CA VAL A 110 17.60 -16.74 26.07
C VAL A 110 18.52 -16.43 24.90
N GLU A 111 19.32 -15.39 25.03
CA GLU A 111 20.39 -15.07 24.10
C GLU A 111 21.63 -15.90 24.40
N THR A 112 22.25 -16.49 23.39
CA THR A 112 23.44 -17.32 23.49
C THR A 112 24.49 -16.92 22.45
N GLU A 113 25.71 -17.49 22.55
CA GLU A 113 26.74 -17.30 21.52
C GLU A 113 26.27 -17.77 20.12
N GLU A 114 25.39 -18.75 20.06
CA GLU A 114 24.94 -19.39 18.82
C GLU A 114 23.72 -18.70 18.19
N GLY A 115 22.92 -17.99 18.97
CA GLY A 115 21.68 -17.37 18.54
C GLY A 115 20.71 -17.10 19.69
N MET A 116 19.46 -16.76 19.31
CA MET A 116 18.36 -16.54 20.23
C MET A 116 17.56 -17.85 20.40
N ILE A 117 17.61 -18.46 21.58
CA ILE A 117 16.90 -19.72 21.86
C ILE A 117 15.55 -19.42 22.48
N LEU A 118 14.48 -19.86 21.82
CA LEU A 118 13.13 -19.94 22.36
C LEU A 118 12.88 -21.39 22.79
N SER A 119 12.42 -21.59 24.03
CA SER A 119 12.18 -22.93 24.56
C SER A 119 10.82 -23.03 25.26
N ALA A 120 10.17 -24.19 25.11
CA ALA A 120 8.88 -24.48 25.70
C ALA A 120 8.84 -25.90 26.28
N THR A 121 8.10 -26.09 27.39
CA THR A 121 7.84 -27.41 27.99
C THR A 121 6.40 -27.85 27.81
N LYS A 122 5.55 -26.99 27.31
CA LYS A 122 4.13 -27.18 26.96
C LYS A 122 3.82 -26.29 25.75
N ASP A 123 2.66 -26.47 25.15
CA ASP A 123 2.19 -25.62 24.06
C ASP A 123 2.13 -24.15 24.48
N GLY A 124 2.49 -23.28 23.57
CA GLY A 124 2.52 -21.85 23.80
C GLY A 124 3.21 -21.08 22.67
N SER A 125 3.29 -19.78 22.81
CA SER A 125 3.87 -18.92 21.77
C SER A 125 4.63 -17.72 22.34
N ALA A 126 5.51 -17.16 21.50
CA ALA A 126 6.16 -15.87 21.73
C ALA A 126 6.11 -15.05 20.44
N THR A 127 5.80 -13.76 20.60
CA THR A 127 5.76 -12.79 19.49
C THR A 127 6.96 -11.86 19.56
N PHE A 128 7.61 -11.64 18.43
CA PHE A 128 8.64 -10.62 18.30
C PHE A 128 7.99 -9.24 18.28
N LEU A 129 8.32 -8.38 19.25
CA LEU A 129 7.59 -7.14 19.56
C LEU A 129 7.82 -5.98 18.57
N ARG A 130 8.75 -6.15 17.65
CA ARG A 130 9.02 -5.16 16.60
C ARG A 130 8.54 -5.69 15.24
N PRO A 131 7.90 -4.85 14.39
CA PRO A 131 7.56 -5.28 13.05
C PRO A 131 8.82 -5.50 12.22
N LEU A 132 8.87 -6.62 11.53
CA LEU A 132 9.94 -7.01 10.61
C LEU A 132 9.56 -6.58 9.20
N SER A 133 10.53 -6.26 8.35
CA SER A 133 10.25 -5.97 6.95
C SER A 133 9.74 -7.21 6.21
N ALA A 134 8.54 -7.12 5.63
CA ALA A 134 7.98 -8.19 4.82
C ALA A 134 8.67 -8.32 3.44
N ALA A 135 9.41 -7.31 2.98
CA ALA A 135 9.99 -7.29 1.63
C ALA A 135 10.90 -8.49 1.37
N ALA A 136 11.75 -8.83 2.35
CA ALA A 136 12.65 -10.00 2.27
C ALA A 136 12.98 -10.51 3.68
N LEU A 137 12.04 -11.21 4.32
CA LEU A 137 12.22 -11.74 5.66
C LEU A 137 12.97 -13.06 5.65
N VAL A 138 14.22 -13.05 6.07
CA VAL A 138 15.08 -14.25 6.20
C VAL A 138 15.05 -14.76 7.62
N MET A 139 14.89 -16.07 7.80
CA MET A 139 14.86 -16.77 9.07
C MET A 139 15.72 -18.05 8.98
N ASN A 140 16.83 -18.09 9.73
CA ASN A 140 17.64 -19.28 9.84
C ASN A 140 17.45 -19.87 11.25
N LEU A 141 16.88 -21.04 11.32
CA LEU A 141 16.45 -21.71 12.53
C LEU A 141 17.17 -23.03 12.71
N GLU A 142 17.47 -23.39 13.97
CA GLU A 142 17.92 -24.73 14.36
C GLU A 142 16.95 -25.30 15.40
N LEU A 143 16.32 -26.43 15.08
CA LEU A 143 15.41 -27.12 15.99
C LEU A 143 16.20 -27.96 16.98
N GLN A 144 15.96 -27.75 18.27
CA GLN A 144 16.64 -28.47 19.35
C GLN A 144 15.63 -29.35 20.10
N ASN A 145 15.99 -30.60 20.38
CA ASN A 145 15.08 -31.61 20.94
C ASN A 145 13.79 -31.73 20.10
N ALA A 146 13.95 -31.78 18.79
CA ALA A 146 12.86 -31.74 17.80
C ALA A 146 11.89 -32.94 17.99
N GLU A 147 12.37 -34.06 18.51
CA GLU A 147 11.57 -35.28 18.81
C GLU A 147 10.50 -35.04 19.91
N LYS A 148 10.63 -33.98 20.69
CA LYS A 148 9.64 -33.56 21.72
C LYS A 148 8.65 -32.54 21.24
N LEU A 149 8.83 -32.02 20.03
CA LEU A 149 8.00 -31.00 19.41
C LEU A 149 7.15 -31.64 18.33
N GLY A 150 5.81 -31.55 18.44
CA GLY A 150 4.91 -32.03 17.40
C GLY A 150 4.95 -31.10 16.18
N ALA A 151 4.89 -29.80 16.40
CA ALA A 151 5.09 -28.81 15.35
C ALA A 151 5.60 -27.48 15.88
N LEU A 152 6.33 -26.74 15.03
CA LEU A 152 6.65 -25.32 15.21
C LEU A 152 5.87 -24.50 14.20
N THR A 153 5.12 -23.51 14.66
CA THR A 153 4.42 -22.57 13.78
C THR A 153 5.16 -21.24 13.71
N LEU A 154 5.24 -20.68 12.51
CA LEU A 154 5.76 -19.35 12.22
C LEU A 154 4.60 -18.56 11.62
N THR A 155 3.97 -17.68 12.40
CA THR A 155 2.87 -16.83 11.94
C THR A 155 3.39 -15.43 11.68
N LEU A 156 3.22 -14.97 10.44
CA LEU A 156 3.46 -13.60 10.04
C LEU A 156 2.11 -12.87 10.03
N THR A 157 1.98 -11.82 10.84
CA THR A 157 0.75 -11.01 10.91
C THR A 157 1.06 -9.59 10.42
N ASP A 158 0.25 -9.06 9.50
CA ASP A 158 0.41 -7.70 9.00
C ASP A 158 0.34 -6.68 10.14
N ALA A 159 1.33 -5.81 10.21
CA ALA A 159 1.40 -4.81 11.26
C ALA A 159 0.25 -3.79 11.18
N ALA A 160 -0.22 -3.48 9.97
CA ALA A 160 -1.30 -2.50 9.74
C ALA A 160 -2.70 -3.13 9.80
N ASN A 161 -2.81 -4.46 9.64
CA ASN A 161 -4.09 -5.18 9.69
C ASN A 161 -3.92 -6.57 10.32
N SER A 162 -4.20 -6.69 11.61
CA SER A 162 -4.02 -7.92 12.38
C SER A 162 -4.94 -9.09 11.94
N GLU A 163 -5.92 -8.85 11.06
CA GLU A 163 -6.74 -9.90 10.47
C GLU A 163 -6.02 -10.63 9.32
N VAL A 164 -4.99 -10.01 8.74
CA VAL A 164 -4.20 -10.62 7.65
C VAL A 164 -3.00 -11.34 8.24
N SER A 165 -2.99 -12.66 8.14
CA SER A 165 -1.88 -13.50 8.63
C SER A 165 -1.59 -14.67 7.71
N LEU A 166 -0.33 -15.16 7.77
CA LEU A 166 0.15 -16.36 7.10
C LEU A 166 0.84 -17.26 8.13
N THR A 167 0.36 -18.48 8.30
CA THR A 167 0.96 -19.45 9.22
C THR A 167 1.63 -20.58 8.46
N LEU A 168 2.96 -20.66 8.58
CA LEU A 168 3.77 -21.78 8.16
C LEU A 168 3.97 -22.73 9.34
N LYS A 169 3.64 -24.01 9.15
CA LYS A 169 3.81 -25.05 10.15
C LYS A 169 4.94 -25.98 9.75
N LEU A 170 5.96 -26.08 10.60
CA LEU A 170 7.09 -27.00 10.46
C LEU A 170 6.81 -28.26 11.27
N ASN A 171 6.99 -29.43 10.66
CA ASN A 171 6.76 -30.73 11.26
C ASN A 171 8.11 -31.47 11.39
N PRO A 172 8.75 -31.43 12.56
CA PRO A 172 10.10 -32.00 12.73
C PRO A 172 10.16 -33.51 12.56
N GLU A 173 9.10 -34.24 12.94
CA GLU A 173 9.04 -35.70 12.92
C GLU A 173 9.25 -36.26 11.51
N ASP A 174 8.63 -35.64 10.50
CA ASP A 174 8.71 -36.07 9.10
C ASP A 174 9.47 -35.09 8.20
N ARG A 175 10.13 -34.11 8.80
CA ARG A 175 10.96 -33.09 8.12
C ARG A 175 10.24 -32.26 7.07
N SER A 176 8.91 -32.14 7.19
CA SER A 176 8.09 -31.40 6.24
C SER A 176 7.67 -30.03 6.78
N ALA A 177 7.12 -29.23 5.89
CA ALA A 177 6.35 -28.04 6.25
C ALA A 177 4.98 -28.05 5.57
N THR A 178 4.00 -27.39 6.18
CA THR A 178 2.67 -27.20 5.62
C THR A 178 2.28 -25.71 5.65
N PHE A 179 1.61 -25.27 4.59
CA PHE A 179 1.00 -23.94 4.48
C PHE A 179 -0.40 -24.10 3.88
N GLY A 180 -1.44 -23.84 4.67
CA GLY A 180 -2.81 -24.19 4.30
C GLY A 180 -2.93 -25.66 3.94
N SER A 181 -3.37 -25.96 2.73
CA SER A 181 -3.46 -27.34 2.19
C SER A 181 -2.18 -27.84 1.50
N GLN A 182 -1.19 -26.96 1.30
CA GLN A 182 0.07 -27.31 0.64
C GLN A 182 1.03 -28.00 1.62
N ARG A 183 1.81 -28.96 1.15
CA ARG A 183 2.84 -29.65 1.93
C ARG A 183 4.11 -29.80 1.11
N THR A 184 5.26 -29.54 1.73
CA THR A 184 6.60 -29.72 1.14
C THR A 184 7.46 -30.55 2.06
N GLU A 185 8.07 -31.58 1.51
CA GLU A 185 9.02 -32.48 2.21
C GLU A 185 10.43 -31.87 2.22
N GLY A 186 11.24 -32.29 3.21
CA GLY A 186 12.65 -31.91 3.27
C GLY A 186 12.94 -30.45 3.66
N VAL A 187 11.95 -29.71 4.14
CA VAL A 187 12.14 -28.31 4.59
C VAL A 187 13.00 -28.25 5.85
N VAL A 188 12.93 -29.25 6.72
CA VAL A 188 13.81 -29.41 7.89
C VAL A 188 14.96 -30.32 7.51
N SER A 189 16.17 -29.78 7.32
CA SER A 189 17.38 -30.53 6.98
C SER A 189 18.36 -30.53 8.13
N ASP A 190 18.70 -31.66 8.69
CA ASP A 190 19.64 -31.86 9.80
C ASP A 190 19.38 -30.87 10.97
N SER A 191 18.11 -30.73 11.38
CA SER A 191 17.60 -29.79 12.36
C SER A 191 17.62 -28.31 11.92
N MET A 192 18.16 -27.99 10.76
CA MET A 192 18.18 -26.63 10.22
C MET A 192 16.97 -26.35 9.34
N VAL A 193 16.47 -25.12 9.42
CA VAL A 193 15.42 -24.59 8.55
C VAL A 193 15.90 -23.24 8.02
N LEU A 194 16.02 -23.14 6.72
CA LEU A 194 16.50 -21.95 6.00
C LEU A 194 15.35 -21.37 5.20
N LEU A 195 14.68 -20.37 5.75
CA LEU A 195 13.49 -19.80 5.18
C LEU A 195 13.68 -18.33 4.78
N LYS A 196 13.04 -17.98 3.68
CA LYS A 196 12.82 -16.59 3.28
C LYS A 196 11.35 -16.42 2.88
N TYR A 197 10.70 -15.41 3.42
CA TYR A 197 9.45 -14.91 2.88
C TYR A 197 9.74 -13.71 1.98
N ASN A 198 9.16 -13.68 0.78
CA ASN A 198 9.29 -12.58 -0.17
C ASN A 198 7.89 -12.01 -0.48
N ASN A 199 7.62 -10.81 -0.03
CA ASN A 199 6.31 -10.16 -0.16
C ASN A 199 5.94 -9.83 -1.62
N TYR A 200 6.93 -9.46 -2.45
CA TYR A 200 6.69 -9.13 -3.85
C TYR A 200 6.20 -10.33 -4.66
N SER A 201 6.84 -11.49 -4.44
CA SER A 201 6.42 -12.74 -5.09
C SER A 201 5.37 -13.53 -4.30
N ARG A 202 5.07 -13.12 -3.08
CA ARG A 202 4.15 -13.79 -2.14
C ARG A 202 4.49 -15.27 -1.94
N ARG A 203 5.77 -15.55 -1.61
CA ARG A 203 6.30 -16.91 -1.52
C ARG A 203 7.16 -17.14 -0.30
N PHE A 204 7.01 -18.33 0.28
CA PHE A 204 8.06 -18.90 1.12
C PHE A 204 9.06 -19.62 0.23
N GLN A 205 10.34 -19.39 0.46
CA GLN A 205 11.45 -19.93 -0.31
C GLN A 205 12.51 -20.53 0.62
N ASP A 206 13.26 -21.51 0.14
CA ASP A 206 14.49 -21.95 0.77
C ASP A 206 15.62 -20.98 0.45
N THR A 207 16.32 -20.46 1.48
CA THR A 207 17.37 -19.46 1.28
C THR A 207 18.67 -20.02 0.70
N SER A 208 18.87 -21.34 0.75
CA SER A 208 20.07 -21.97 0.20
C SER A 208 19.97 -22.25 -1.30
N THR A 209 18.75 -22.44 -1.80
CA THR A 209 18.48 -22.84 -3.19
C THR A 209 17.64 -21.83 -3.96
N ASP A 210 17.08 -20.83 -3.28
CA ASP A 210 16.05 -19.90 -3.79
C ASP A 210 14.79 -20.61 -4.35
N SER A 211 14.65 -21.91 -4.07
CA SER A 211 13.49 -22.67 -4.54
C SER A 211 12.21 -22.24 -3.81
N THR A 212 11.11 -22.16 -4.53
CA THR A 212 9.80 -21.88 -3.93
C THR A 212 9.33 -23.09 -3.14
N LEU A 213 9.05 -22.90 -1.86
CA LEU A 213 8.44 -23.90 -0.98
C LEU A 213 6.91 -23.80 -1.03
N PHE A 214 6.38 -22.58 -0.94
CA PHE A 214 4.93 -22.32 -0.97
C PHE A 214 4.63 -21.00 -1.69
N THR A 215 3.51 -20.98 -2.42
CA THR A 215 2.92 -19.76 -2.97
C THR A 215 1.72 -19.36 -2.12
N CYS A 216 1.70 -18.14 -1.63
CA CYS A 216 0.65 -17.62 -0.74
C CYS A 216 -0.42 -16.91 -1.58
N GLU A 217 -1.52 -17.60 -1.89
CA GLU A 217 -2.65 -17.06 -2.66
C GLU A 217 -3.79 -16.60 -1.76
N SER A 218 -3.85 -17.11 -0.53
CA SER A 218 -4.82 -16.74 0.49
C SER A 218 -4.16 -16.58 1.86
N ASP A 219 -4.77 -15.75 2.71
CA ASP A 219 -4.42 -15.62 4.12
C ASP A 219 -4.97 -16.78 4.97
N ASP A 220 -4.69 -16.78 6.26
CA ASP A 220 -5.15 -17.82 7.19
C ASP A 220 -6.68 -17.86 7.35
N LEU A 221 -7.40 -16.79 7.00
CA LEU A 221 -8.86 -16.70 7.00
C LEU A 221 -9.48 -17.16 5.67
N GLY A 222 -8.64 -17.45 4.65
CA GLY A 222 -9.08 -17.88 3.32
C GLY A 222 -9.44 -16.72 2.38
N ASN A 223 -9.13 -15.48 2.75
CA ASN A 223 -9.28 -14.33 1.85
C ASN A 223 -8.14 -14.31 0.81
N ALA A 224 -8.39 -13.70 -0.35
CA ALA A 224 -7.34 -13.47 -1.34
C ALA A 224 -6.21 -12.62 -0.74
N PHE A 225 -4.97 -13.09 -0.91
CA PHE A 225 -3.80 -12.44 -0.32
C PHE A 225 -2.96 -11.74 -1.39
N ASP A 226 -2.89 -10.40 -1.29
CA ASP A 226 -2.13 -9.56 -2.23
C ASP A 226 -0.76 -9.10 -1.70
N GLY A 227 -0.34 -9.66 -0.56
CA GLY A 227 0.88 -9.30 0.15
C GLY A 227 0.60 -8.49 1.41
N PHE A 228 1.60 -8.41 2.28
CA PHE A 228 1.56 -7.54 3.46
C PHE A 228 1.78 -6.08 3.09
N SER A 229 1.26 -5.16 3.89
CA SER A 229 1.36 -3.70 3.67
C SER A 229 2.78 -3.14 3.85
N GLY A 230 3.67 -3.87 4.53
CA GLY A 230 5.06 -3.45 4.75
C GLY A 230 5.73 -4.16 5.92
N GLY A 231 5.32 -3.86 7.16
CA GLY A 231 5.80 -4.53 8.36
C GLY A 231 4.97 -5.75 8.73
N VAL A 232 5.61 -6.76 9.32
CA VAL A 232 4.94 -7.95 9.86
C VAL A 232 5.44 -8.28 11.25
N TYR A 233 4.55 -8.74 12.13
CA TYR A 233 4.91 -9.34 13.40
C TYR A 233 5.13 -10.84 13.23
N LEU A 234 6.23 -11.36 13.79
CA LEU A 234 6.52 -12.78 13.80
C LEU A 234 6.09 -13.39 15.15
N THR A 235 5.16 -14.36 15.10
CA THR A 235 4.81 -15.20 16.24
C THR A 235 5.33 -16.61 16.03
N VAL A 236 6.05 -17.13 17.02
CA VAL A 236 6.61 -18.48 17.05
C VAL A 236 5.78 -19.31 18.03
N GLY A 237 5.09 -20.32 17.50
CA GLY A 237 4.24 -21.21 18.31
C GLY A 237 4.82 -22.62 18.41
N PHE A 238 4.67 -23.21 19.60
CA PHE A 238 5.05 -24.59 19.92
C PHE A 238 3.76 -25.38 20.12
N GLU A 239 3.58 -26.44 19.32
CA GLU A 239 2.37 -27.27 19.33
C GLU A 239 2.71 -28.73 19.63
N ASN A 240 1.82 -29.39 20.39
CA ASN A 240 1.94 -30.78 20.80
C ASN A 240 3.29 -31.09 21.47
N THR A 241 3.73 -30.20 22.34
CA THR A 241 5.01 -30.25 23.04
C THR A 241 5.00 -31.33 24.14
N LYS A 242 5.89 -32.28 24.06
CA LYS A 242 6.00 -33.44 24.99
C LYS A 242 7.14 -33.29 26.00
N GLY A 243 7.66 -32.09 26.18
CA GLY A 243 8.78 -31.81 27.08
C GLY A 243 9.59 -30.60 26.62
N ASN A 244 10.80 -30.46 27.12
CA ASN A 244 11.64 -29.31 26.75
C ASN A 244 12.06 -29.38 25.28
N SER A 245 11.41 -28.57 24.46
CA SER A 245 11.71 -28.36 23.03
C SER A 245 12.23 -26.95 22.86
N ALA A 246 13.09 -26.71 21.87
CA ALA A 246 13.58 -25.38 21.62
C ALA A 246 13.81 -25.15 20.11
N VAL A 247 13.81 -23.86 19.73
CA VAL A 247 14.27 -23.37 18.43
C VAL A 247 15.32 -22.30 18.68
N CYS A 248 16.45 -22.40 18.02
CA CYS A 248 17.49 -21.38 18.02
C CYS A 248 17.40 -20.56 16.73
N PHE A 249 17.07 -19.29 16.83
CA PHE A 249 17.17 -18.35 15.72
C PHE A 249 18.64 -17.94 15.56
N LYS A 250 19.32 -18.47 14.56
CA LYS A 250 20.70 -18.09 14.20
C LYS A 250 20.71 -16.72 13.51
N ARG A 251 19.70 -16.45 12.70
CA ARG A 251 19.54 -15.21 11.95
C ARG A 251 18.06 -14.86 11.82
N LEU A 252 17.74 -13.58 11.97
CA LEU A 252 16.45 -12.98 11.69
C LEU A 252 16.68 -11.73 10.83
N MET A 253 16.03 -11.64 9.69
CA MET A 253 16.38 -10.68 8.64
C MET A 253 17.87 -10.86 8.22
N ASN A 254 18.63 -9.78 8.12
CA ASN A 254 20.08 -9.84 7.88
C ASN A 254 20.92 -9.95 9.17
N GLN A 255 20.26 -9.87 10.34
CA GLN A 255 20.92 -9.82 11.64
C GLN A 255 21.25 -11.23 12.17
N PRO A 256 22.51 -11.57 12.43
CA PRO A 256 22.90 -12.68 13.31
C PRO A 256 22.42 -12.42 14.73
N LEU A 257 21.84 -13.41 15.39
CA LEU A 257 21.30 -13.29 16.74
C LEU A 257 22.22 -13.89 17.84
N GLY A 258 23.36 -14.45 17.45
CA GLY A 258 24.37 -14.96 18.38
C GLY A 258 25.37 -13.89 18.84
N THR A 259 25.98 -14.10 20.00
CA THR A 259 26.98 -13.17 20.58
C THR A 259 28.43 -13.65 20.44
N ARG A 260 28.66 -14.71 19.61
CA ARG A 260 29.99 -15.36 19.46
C ARG A 260 31.13 -14.39 19.09
N ASP A 261 30.84 -13.37 18.30
CA ASP A 261 31.82 -12.42 17.79
C ASP A 261 31.86 -11.08 18.56
N GLY A 262 31.45 -11.09 19.83
CA GLY A 262 31.22 -9.89 20.63
C GLY A 262 29.78 -9.38 20.49
N GLU A 263 29.48 -8.20 21.02
CA GLU A 263 28.19 -7.58 20.79
C GLU A 263 28.00 -7.44 19.27
N ALA A 264 27.12 -8.27 18.71
CA ALA A 264 26.90 -8.28 17.26
C ALA A 264 26.38 -6.88 16.86
N LYS A 265 27.22 -6.13 16.14
CA LYS A 265 26.83 -4.84 15.57
C LYS A 265 25.59 -5.08 14.73
N ASP A 266 24.60 -4.23 14.88
CA ASP A 266 23.43 -4.24 14.03
C ASP A 266 23.83 -4.09 12.56
N GLN A 267 23.26 -4.94 11.70
CA GLN A 267 23.48 -4.98 10.25
C GLN A 267 22.15 -4.82 9.49
N THR A 268 21.06 -4.56 10.21
CA THR A 268 19.76 -4.28 9.62
C THR A 268 19.71 -2.84 9.14
N GLU A 269 19.06 -2.62 8.02
CA GLU A 269 18.77 -1.27 7.53
C GLU A 269 17.47 -0.78 8.16
N PRO A 270 17.33 0.52 8.44
CA PRO A 270 16.09 1.12 8.88
C PRO A 270 14.93 0.81 7.90
N VAL A 271 13.75 0.60 8.44
CA VAL A 271 12.52 0.38 7.69
C VAL A 271 11.77 1.70 7.58
N ILE A 272 11.40 2.07 6.35
CA ILE A 272 10.55 3.23 6.05
C ILE A 272 9.21 2.69 5.56
N SER A 273 8.13 3.02 6.25
CA SER A 273 6.77 2.59 5.94
C SER A 273 5.83 3.78 5.81
N LEU A 274 5.07 3.86 4.72
CA LEU A 274 3.99 4.86 4.61
C LEU A 274 2.83 4.42 5.50
N THR A 275 2.38 5.31 6.37
CA THR A 275 1.26 5.08 7.30
C THR A 275 -0.04 5.71 6.82
N SER A 276 0.01 6.50 5.73
CA SER A 276 -1.16 6.99 5.00
C SER A 276 -1.06 6.66 3.51
N GLN A 277 -2.22 6.66 2.84
CA GLN A 277 -2.27 6.45 1.40
C GLN A 277 -1.56 7.59 0.67
N LEU A 278 -0.66 7.24 -0.25
CA LEU A 278 -0.08 8.20 -1.18
C LEU A 278 -1.02 8.40 -2.37
N VAL A 279 -1.41 9.63 -2.62
CA VAL A 279 -2.07 10.01 -3.88
C VAL A 279 -1.00 10.05 -4.96
N THR A 280 -1.07 9.12 -5.92
CA THR A 280 -0.06 8.95 -6.97
C THR A 280 -0.35 9.74 -8.25
N SER A 281 -1.55 10.32 -8.37
CA SER A 281 -1.97 11.15 -9.51
C SER A 281 -2.73 12.37 -8.99
N GLN A 282 -2.33 13.56 -9.41
CA GLN A 282 -2.92 14.86 -9.05
C GLN A 282 -2.95 15.78 -10.27
N CYS A 283 -3.63 16.92 -10.16
CA CYS A 283 -3.70 17.96 -11.19
C CYS A 283 -3.00 19.23 -10.74
N VAL A 284 -2.63 20.09 -11.68
CA VAL A 284 -2.15 21.44 -11.34
C VAL A 284 -3.29 22.21 -10.66
N GLY A 285 -2.98 22.90 -9.56
CA GLY A 285 -3.95 23.58 -8.70
C GLY A 285 -4.38 22.76 -7.48
N ASP A 286 -4.19 21.43 -7.49
CA ASP A 286 -4.39 20.59 -6.31
C ASP A 286 -3.43 20.96 -5.18
N THR A 287 -3.77 20.55 -3.97
CA THR A 287 -2.88 20.69 -2.82
C THR A 287 -2.00 19.46 -2.66
N PHE A 288 -0.69 19.64 -2.75
CA PHE A 288 0.26 18.60 -2.41
C PHE A 288 0.32 18.41 -0.89
N ILE A 289 0.10 17.17 -0.46
CA ILE A 289 0.16 16.77 0.95
C ILE A 289 1.22 15.67 1.07
N LEU A 290 2.17 15.85 2.00
CA LEU A 290 3.14 14.81 2.29
C LEU A 290 2.43 13.63 2.96
N PRO A 291 2.59 12.38 2.46
CA PRO A 291 2.02 11.22 3.13
C PRO A 291 2.67 11.04 4.51
N SER A 292 1.89 10.63 5.48
CA SER A 292 2.44 10.22 6.78
C SER A 292 3.29 8.96 6.61
N TYR A 293 4.40 8.90 7.33
CA TYR A 293 5.32 7.77 7.29
C TYR A 293 5.90 7.49 8.66
N ALA A 294 6.31 6.25 8.89
CA ALA A 294 7.06 5.83 10.06
C ALA A 294 8.45 5.38 9.63
N VAL A 295 9.44 5.68 10.47
CA VAL A 295 10.82 5.21 10.33
C VAL A 295 11.18 4.51 11.63
N TYR A 296 11.61 3.27 11.53
CA TYR A 296 12.05 2.49 12.69
C TYR A 296 13.15 1.51 12.27
N ASP A 297 13.94 1.09 13.23
CA ASP A 297 14.82 -0.06 13.09
C ASP A 297 14.44 -1.15 14.08
N VAL A 298 14.81 -2.41 13.75
CA VAL A 298 14.42 -3.58 14.53
C VAL A 298 15.34 -3.78 15.74
N PHE A 299 16.63 -3.43 15.61
CA PHE A 299 17.67 -3.75 16.60
C PHE A 299 18.45 -2.54 17.09
N SER A 300 18.31 -1.38 16.46
CA SER A 300 18.95 -0.15 16.87
C SER A 300 17.99 1.04 16.87
N GLU A 301 18.43 2.19 17.36
CA GLU A 301 17.65 3.42 17.30
C GLU A 301 17.89 4.15 15.98
N ILE A 302 16.93 4.97 15.56
CA ILE A 302 17.12 5.87 14.42
C ILE A 302 17.97 7.06 14.86
N ALA A 303 19.13 7.22 14.22
CA ALA A 303 20.03 8.35 14.47
C ALA A 303 19.57 9.60 13.71
N GLU A 304 19.08 9.43 12.49
CA GLU A 304 18.65 10.53 11.62
C GLU A 304 17.57 10.05 10.65
N SER A 305 16.54 10.86 10.44
CA SER A 305 15.59 10.70 9.34
C SER A 305 15.35 12.03 8.65
N SER A 306 15.13 11.99 7.33
CA SER A 306 14.83 13.16 6.55
C SER A 306 13.92 12.84 5.38
N VAL A 307 13.11 13.82 4.97
CA VAL A 307 12.29 13.74 3.78
C VAL A 307 12.54 14.97 2.90
N SER A 308 12.59 14.73 1.60
CA SER A 308 12.65 15.80 0.61
C SER A 308 11.56 15.65 -0.43
N VAL A 309 11.06 16.79 -0.92
CA VAL A 309 10.11 16.89 -2.03
C VAL A 309 10.75 17.73 -3.12
N GLN A 310 10.80 17.20 -4.34
CA GLN A 310 11.32 17.89 -5.52
C GLN A 310 10.23 18.04 -6.57
N SER A 311 10.16 19.23 -7.20
CA SER A 311 9.31 19.48 -8.36
C SER A 311 9.83 18.80 -9.63
N PRO A 312 9.02 18.70 -10.71
CA PRO A 312 9.46 18.17 -12.00
C PRO A 312 10.69 18.87 -12.59
N SER A 313 10.82 20.17 -12.35
CA SER A 313 12.02 20.95 -12.75
C SER A 313 13.28 20.65 -11.91
N GLY A 314 13.17 19.80 -10.88
CA GLY A 314 14.26 19.45 -9.98
C GLY A 314 14.48 20.43 -8.82
N LYS A 315 13.60 21.43 -8.65
CA LYS A 315 13.66 22.36 -7.53
C LYS A 315 13.26 21.63 -6.25
N THR A 316 14.05 21.75 -5.19
CA THR A 316 13.69 21.27 -3.86
C THR A 316 12.63 22.20 -3.26
N LEU A 317 11.42 21.64 -3.03
CA LEU A 317 10.28 22.36 -2.45
C LEU A 317 10.26 22.21 -0.93
N TYR A 318 10.73 21.07 -0.44
CA TYR A 318 10.86 20.80 0.98
C TYR A 318 12.06 19.90 1.24
N GLN A 319 12.72 20.11 2.38
CA GLN A 319 13.74 19.21 2.95
C GLN A 319 13.75 19.41 4.48
N GLY A 320 13.54 18.33 5.23
CA GLY A 320 13.48 18.35 6.69
C GLY A 320 13.12 17.00 7.26
N ASP A 321 12.66 16.98 8.51
CA ASP A 321 12.21 15.78 9.25
C ASP A 321 10.74 15.38 8.97
N GLY A 322 10.01 16.22 8.26
CA GLY A 322 8.58 16.04 7.96
C GLY A 322 7.65 16.83 8.90
N GLU A 323 8.05 17.11 10.14
CA GLU A 323 7.18 17.82 11.11
C GLU A 323 6.86 19.26 10.69
N GLY A 324 7.79 19.92 10.03
CA GLY A 324 7.62 21.30 9.54
C GLY A 324 7.00 21.42 8.14
N PHE A 325 6.58 20.31 7.51
CA PHE A 325 6.00 20.35 6.17
C PHE A 325 4.71 21.17 6.14
N GLN A 326 4.62 22.11 5.20
CA GLN A 326 3.39 22.84 4.93
C GLN A 326 2.85 22.43 3.56
N PRO A 327 1.57 22.02 3.44
CA PRO A 327 0.94 21.76 2.16
C PRO A 327 1.06 22.95 1.22
N PHE A 328 1.28 22.70 -0.07
CA PHE A 328 1.42 23.74 -1.09
C PHE A 328 0.58 23.43 -2.33
N ALA A 329 0.22 24.45 -3.09
CA ALA A 329 -0.46 24.27 -4.36
C ALA A 329 0.55 23.75 -5.41
N ILE A 330 0.15 22.72 -6.17
CA ILE A 330 0.91 22.18 -7.29
C ILE A 330 0.86 23.18 -8.44
N ASP A 331 2.02 23.56 -8.96
CA ASP A 331 2.19 24.58 -10.00
C ASP A 331 2.95 24.11 -11.24
N GLU A 332 3.49 22.89 -11.24
CA GLU A 332 4.22 22.32 -12.36
C GLU A 332 3.63 20.98 -12.79
N TYR A 333 3.53 20.74 -14.10
CA TYR A 333 3.19 19.43 -14.65
C TYR A 333 4.37 18.49 -14.64
N GLY A 334 4.12 17.21 -14.40
CA GLY A 334 5.14 16.17 -14.44
C GLY A 334 5.25 15.38 -13.14
N LYS A 335 6.44 14.91 -12.81
CA LYS A 335 6.67 14.00 -11.69
C LYS A 335 7.28 14.73 -10.50
N TYR A 336 6.51 14.91 -9.44
CA TYR A 336 7.03 15.29 -8.14
C TYR A 336 7.65 14.08 -7.47
N LYS A 337 8.85 14.23 -6.91
CA LYS A 337 9.60 13.14 -6.28
C LYS A 337 9.64 13.34 -4.78
N ILE A 338 9.18 12.35 -4.02
CA ILE A 338 9.32 12.26 -2.57
C ILE A 338 10.47 11.30 -2.30
N THR A 339 11.45 11.71 -1.50
CA THR A 339 12.54 10.85 -1.05
C THR A 339 12.64 10.92 0.47
N ILE A 340 12.49 9.78 1.13
CA ILE A 340 12.67 9.64 2.58
C ILE A 340 13.96 8.86 2.80
N ARG A 341 14.81 9.34 3.71
CA ARG A 341 16.06 8.70 4.10
C ARG A 341 16.07 8.47 5.59
N ALA A 342 16.68 7.38 5.99
CA ALA A 342 16.88 7.03 7.39
C ALA A 342 18.30 6.48 7.60
N LEU A 343 18.87 6.80 8.74
CA LEU A 343 20.15 6.30 9.25
C LEU A 343 19.92 5.82 10.69
N ASP A 344 20.39 4.63 11.03
CA ASP A 344 20.36 4.11 12.38
C ASP A 344 21.64 4.46 13.18
N THR A 345 21.64 4.14 14.48
CA THR A 345 22.80 4.37 15.35
C THR A 345 23.96 3.41 15.06
N ALA A 346 23.72 2.33 14.32
CA ALA A 346 24.74 1.40 13.85
C ALA A 346 25.35 1.79 12.49
N ALA A 347 24.90 2.90 11.89
CA ALA A 347 25.29 3.45 10.60
C ALA A 347 24.82 2.64 9.38
N ASN A 348 23.73 1.88 9.50
CA ASN A 348 23.01 1.36 8.33
C ASN A 348 22.02 2.41 7.84
N SER A 349 21.73 2.44 6.53
CA SER A 349 20.88 3.48 5.93
C SER A 349 19.93 2.93 4.88
N THR A 350 18.75 3.55 4.79
CA THR A 350 17.74 3.23 3.79
C THR A 350 17.27 4.49 3.09
N GLU A 351 16.98 4.39 1.78
CA GLU A 351 16.32 5.42 0.99
C GLU A 351 15.03 4.86 0.37
N PHE A 352 13.94 5.58 0.56
CA PHE A 352 12.64 5.26 -0.01
C PHE A 352 12.22 6.40 -0.94
N THR A 353 11.91 6.09 -2.18
CA THR A 353 11.50 7.08 -3.18
C THR A 353 10.12 6.73 -3.74
N ARG A 354 9.26 7.75 -3.88
CA ARG A 354 7.97 7.68 -4.58
C ARG A 354 7.77 8.90 -5.47
N THR A 355 6.93 8.74 -6.48
CA THR A 355 6.55 9.81 -7.39
C THR A 355 5.06 10.06 -7.36
N VAL A 356 4.68 11.34 -7.44
CA VAL A 356 3.31 11.81 -7.70
C VAL A 356 3.30 12.35 -9.12
N ASN A 357 2.48 11.76 -9.98
CA ASN A 357 2.32 12.23 -11.36
C ASN A 357 1.29 13.38 -11.36
N VAL A 358 1.69 14.51 -11.89
CA VAL A 358 0.81 15.67 -12.02
C VAL A 358 0.46 15.84 -13.49
N GLY A 359 -0.81 15.68 -13.78
CA GLY A 359 -1.39 15.80 -15.10
C GLY A 359 -2.32 17.00 -15.22
N ASP A 360 -3.04 17.01 -16.32
CA ASP A 360 -4.05 17.98 -16.67
C ASP A 360 -5.45 17.38 -16.51
N ASP A 361 -6.41 18.15 -16.05
CA ASP A 361 -7.82 17.78 -15.93
C ASP A 361 -8.75 18.65 -16.81
N VAL A 362 -8.16 19.53 -17.60
CA VAL A 362 -8.89 20.42 -18.52
C VAL A 362 -8.98 19.76 -19.88
N ALA A 363 -10.20 19.54 -20.36
CA ALA A 363 -10.41 19.00 -21.68
C ALA A 363 -10.11 20.02 -22.79
N PRO A 364 -9.58 19.60 -23.95
CA PRO A 364 -9.35 20.48 -25.09
C PRO A 364 -10.60 21.26 -25.49
N GLU A 365 -10.44 22.53 -25.86
CA GLU A 365 -11.49 23.33 -26.45
C GLU A 365 -11.57 23.03 -27.96
N LEU A 366 -12.70 22.46 -28.41
CA LEU A 366 -12.93 22.07 -29.78
C LEU A 366 -14.06 22.87 -30.42
N THR A 367 -13.74 23.65 -31.44
CA THR A 367 -14.73 24.37 -32.27
C THR A 367 -14.81 23.75 -33.64
N VAL A 368 -16.00 23.35 -34.07
CA VAL A 368 -16.25 22.73 -35.35
C VAL A 368 -17.21 23.58 -36.19
N SER A 369 -16.89 23.84 -37.45
CA SER A 369 -17.79 24.52 -38.37
C SER A 369 -19.04 23.67 -38.65
N PRO A 370 -20.22 24.26 -38.87
CA PRO A 370 -21.42 23.49 -39.21
C PRO A 370 -21.29 22.77 -40.56
N LEU A 371 -22.02 21.68 -40.73
CA LEU A 371 -22.19 21.04 -42.01
C LEU A 371 -22.82 22.01 -43.00
N VAL A 372 -22.41 21.95 -44.28
CA VAL A 372 -22.98 22.78 -45.38
C VAL A 372 -24.46 22.48 -45.58
N LYS A 373 -24.85 21.23 -45.37
CA LYS A 373 -26.25 20.72 -45.47
C LYS A 373 -26.45 19.67 -44.39
N THR A 374 -27.70 19.49 -43.97
CA THR A 374 -28.12 18.41 -43.06
C THR A 374 -28.83 17.26 -43.78
N GLU A 375 -29.05 17.38 -45.09
CA GLU A 375 -29.67 16.35 -45.95
C GLU A 375 -28.85 16.15 -47.21
N TYR A 376 -28.58 14.91 -47.54
CA TYR A 376 -27.80 14.49 -48.72
C TYR A 376 -28.52 13.36 -49.50
N LYS A 377 -28.16 13.17 -50.74
CA LYS A 377 -28.55 12.00 -51.53
C LYS A 377 -27.54 10.86 -51.35
N PRO A 378 -27.94 9.59 -51.52
CA PRO A 378 -26.98 8.49 -51.56
C PRO A 378 -25.87 8.75 -52.58
N GLY A 379 -24.61 8.48 -52.20
CA GLY A 379 -23.43 8.72 -53.01
C GLY A 379 -22.98 10.18 -53.12
N ALA A 380 -23.63 11.12 -52.42
CA ALA A 380 -23.19 12.51 -52.42
C ALA A 380 -21.85 12.65 -51.71
N GLU A 381 -21.01 13.52 -52.24
CA GLU A 381 -19.77 13.93 -51.58
C GLU A 381 -20.09 14.89 -50.43
N ILE A 382 -19.59 14.59 -49.23
CA ILE A 382 -19.80 15.36 -47.99
C ILE A 382 -18.45 15.84 -47.50
N SER A 383 -18.26 17.15 -47.45
CA SER A 383 -17.02 17.73 -46.92
C SER A 383 -16.97 17.59 -45.40
N ILE A 384 -15.83 17.21 -44.89
CA ILE A 384 -15.55 17.26 -43.46
C ILE A 384 -15.40 18.74 -43.05
N PRO A 385 -16.20 19.23 -42.09
CA PRO A 385 -16.10 20.61 -41.64
C PRO A 385 -14.72 20.93 -41.06
N SER A 386 -14.29 22.18 -41.26
CA SER A 386 -13.09 22.67 -40.62
C SER A 386 -13.28 22.74 -39.08
N TYR A 387 -12.25 22.49 -38.36
CA TYR A 387 -12.22 22.57 -36.87
C TYR A 387 -10.97 23.27 -36.41
N THR A 388 -11.04 23.79 -35.17
CA THR A 388 -9.88 24.29 -34.40
C THR A 388 -9.92 23.66 -33.04
N VAL A 389 -8.76 23.36 -32.53
CA VAL A 389 -8.59 22.81 -31.18
C VAL A 389 -7.50 23.60 -30.49
N THR A 390 -7.71 23.89 -29.21
CA THR A 390 -6.71 24.47 -28.32
C THR A 390 -6.79 23.75 -26.98
N ASP A 391 -5.67 23.71 -26.32
CA ASP A 391 -5.54 23.09 -25.01
C ASP A 391 -4.60 23.93 -24.14
N ASN A 392 -4.77 23.85 -22.82
CA ASN A 392 -3.93 24.54 -21.83
C ASN A 392 -2.56 23.88 -21.67
N GLN A 393 -2.42 22.64 -22.16
CA GLN A 393 -1.18 21.85 -22.11
C GLN A 393 -0.87 21.24 -23.48
N ASN A 394 -0.59 19.94 -23.49
CA ASN A 394 -0.24 19.20 -24.68
C ASN A 394 -1.49 18.54 -25.25
N PHE A 395 -2.00 19.12 -26.31
CA PHE A 395 -2.99 18.48 -27.15
C PHE A 395 -2.40 17.21 -27.79
N ALA A 396 -3.14 16.09 -27.69
CA ALA A 396 -2.68 14.81 -28.20
C ALA A 396 -3.26 14.54 -29.60
N ASN A 397 -4.60 14.64 -29.78
CA ASN A 397 -5.22 14.12 -30.97
C ASN A 397 -6.66 14.63 -31.23
N VAL A 398 -7.08 14.67 -32.49
CA VAL A 398 -8.50 14.78 -32.91
C VAL A 398 -8.88 13.59 -33.78
N ASP A 399 -9.90 12.86 -33.35
CA ASP A 399 -10.56 11.84 -34.18
C ASP A 399 -11.82 12.39 -34.81
N VAL A 400 -11.98 12.18 -36.12
CA VAL A 400 -13.24 12.40 -36.82
C VAL A 400 -13.85 11.05 -37.15
N ILE A 401 -15.03 10.78 -36.57
CA ILE A 401 -15.68 9.48 -36.62
C ILE A 401 -17.05 9.65 -37.29
N LEU A 402 -17.33 8.84 -38.31
CA LEU A 402 -18.65 8.73 -38.88
C LEU A 402 -19.42 7.59 -38.21
N LEU A 403 -20.53 7.90 -37.56
CA LEU A 403 -21.48 6.91 -37.08
C LEU A 403 -22.52 6.65 -38.17
N LEU A 404 -22.63 5.39 -38.58
CA LEU A 404 -23.52 4.94 -39.65
C LEU A 404 -24.93 4.62 -39.11
N PRO A 405 -25.93 4.53 -39.96
CA PRO A 405 -27.31 4.19 -39.55
C PRO A 405 -27.46 2.84 -38.86
N ASN A 406 -26.56 1.90 -39.11
CA ASN A 406 -26.50 0.57 -38.47
C ASN A 406 -25.71 0.55 -37.16
N SER A 407 -25.34 1.73 -36.61
CA SER A 407 -24.52 1.91 -35.42
C SER A 407 -23.04 1.50 -35.56
N GLU A 408 -22.57 1.17 -36.74
CA GLU A 408 -21.16 0.98 -37.02
C GLU A 408 -20.41 2.33 -36.98
N ARG A 409 -19.07 2.28 -36.86
CA ARG A 409 -18.20 3.45 -36.80
C ARG A 409 -17.15 3.38 -37.89
N ALA A 410 -16.99 4.47 -38.62
CA ALA A 410 -15.87 4.66 -39.54
C ALA A 410 -14.98 5.80 -39.03
N PHE A 411 -13.69 5.56 -38.85
CA PHE A 411 -12.72 6.62 -38.56
C PHE A 411 -12.34 7.29 -39.86
N LEU A 412 -12.69 8.56 -40.02
CA LEU A 412 -12.40 9.34 -41.21
C LEU A 412 -11.07 10.07 -41.15
N LEU A 413 -10.69 10.53 -39.97
CA LEU A 413 -9.51 11.31 -39.73
C LEU A 413 -8.95 11.01 -38.35
N HIS A 414 -7.62 10.99 -38.23
CA HIS A 414 -6.88 11.02 -37.00
C HIS A 414 -5.78 12.07 -37.15
N ASP A 415 -5.74 13.06 -36.25
CA ASP A 415 -4.86 14.23 -36.36
C ASP A 415 -4.07 14.40 -35.08
N ASP A 416 -2.79 14.10 -35.15
CA ASP A 416 -1.84 14.35 -34.05
C ASP A 416 -1.42 15.82 -34.08
N ASN A 417 -1.54 16.52 -32.95
CA ASN A 417 -1.11 17.90 -32.75
C ASN A 417 -1.89 19.01 -33.47
N GLY A 418 -3.18 18.80 -33.79
CA GLY A 418 -4.06 19.84 -34.29
C GLY A 418 -3.74 20.34 -35.72
N ASN A 419 -2.86 19.66 -36.42
CA ASN A 419 -2.67 19.88 -37.84
C ASN A 419 -3.61 18.95 -38.62
N VAL A 420 -4.21 19.42 -39.69
CA VAL A 420 -4.97 18.57 -40.60
C VAL A 420 -4.04 17.51 -41.17
N ALA A 421 -3.87 16.42 -40.44
CA ALA A 421 -3.10 15.30 -40.91
C ALA A 421 -3.82 14.61 -42.07
N SER A 422 -3.06 14.07 -42.98
CA SER A 422 -3.56 13.12 -43.96
C SER A 422 -4.27 11.98 -43.21
N TYR A 423 -5.59 11.92 -43.33
CA TYR A 423 -6.45 10.97 -42.64
C TYR A 423 -5.93 9.53 -42.75
N ILE A 424 -6.20 8.75 -41.72
CA ILE A 424 -6.10 7.30 -41.74
C ILE A 424 -7.53 6.75 -41.71
N CYS A 425 -8.11 6.53 -42.89
CA CYS A 425 -9.14 5.52 -42.96
C CYS A 425 -8.46 4.18 -42.70
N ASN A 426 -8.88 3.43 -41.69
CA ASN A 426 -8.38 2.08 -41.50
C ASN A 426 -8.90 1.22 -42.66
N LYS A 427 -8.11 1.16 -43.74
CA LYS A 427 -8.43 0.48 -44.97
C LYS A 427 -8.72 -1.02 -44.81
N ASP A 428 -8.26 -1.59 -43.69
CA ASP A 428 -8.46 -3.02 -43.39
C ASP A 428 -9.82 -3.30 -42.77
N ILE A 429 -10.40 -2.30 -42.08
CA ILE A 429 -11.71 -2.43 -41.41
C ILE A 429 -12.84 -1.79 -42.24
N TYR A 430 -12.57 -0.69 -42.95
CA TYR A 430 -13.53 0.05 -43.76
C TYR A 430 -12.99 0.20 -45.18
N PRO A 431 -13.29 -0.76 -46.06
CA PRO A 431 -12.79 -0.73 -47.41
C PRO A 431 -13.30 0.51 -48.17
N ALA A 432 -12.62 0.84 -49.23
CA ALA A 432 -12.81 1.93 -50.20
C ALA A 432 -14.25 2.40 -50.55
N SER A 433 -15.28 1.80 -49.96
CA SER A 433 -16.70 2.13 -50.17
C SER A 433 -17.11 3.53 -49.70
N PHE A 434 -16.30 4.20 -48.81
CA PHE A 434 -16.61 5.56 -48.39
C PHE A 434 -15.93 6.65 -49.23
N GLY A 435 -15.07 6.26 -50.17
CA GLY A 435 -14.42 7.21 -51.09
C GLY A 435 -13.81 8.41 -50.35
N VAL A 436 -13.16 8.18 -49.21
CA VAL A 436 -12.57 9.25 -48.38
C VAL A 436 -11.43 9.88 -49.14
N SER A 437 -11.52 11.15 -49.42
CA SER A 437 -10.43 12.02 -49.90
C SER A 437 -10.04 12.99 -48.79
N ASP A 438 -8.97 13.76 -48.98
CA ASP A 438 -8.31 14.57 -47.93
C ASP A 438 -9.26 15.42 -47.07
N ASN A 439 -10.46 15.78 -47.53
CA ASN A 439 -11.43 16.55 -46.72
C ASN A 439 -12.87 16.17 -47.00
N SER A 440 -13.15 15.02 -47.61
CA SER A 440 -14.52 14.60 -47.94
C SER A 440 -14.68 13.09 -47.88
N PHE A 441 -15.93 12.64 -47.78
CA PHE A 441 -16.32 11.24 -47.81
C PHE A 441 -17.67 11.08 -48.56
N HIS A 442 -18.00 9.85 -48.95
CA HIS A 442 -19.28 9.51 -49.59
C HIS A 442 -20.13 8.65 -48.65
N ALA A 443 -21.41 8.96 -48.52
CA ALA A 443 -22.37 8.19 -47.75
C ALA A 443 -23.39 7.52 -48.67
N GLU A 444 -23.29 6.21 -48.86
CA GLU A 444 -24.10 5.43 -49.79
C GLU A 444 -25.44 4.94 -49.21
N GLN A 445 -25.42 4.61 -47.91
CA GLN A 445 -26.57 4.05 -47.22
C GLN A 445 -27.56 5.15 -46.81
N THR A 446 -28.86 4.93 -47.08
CA THR A 446 -29.91 5.82 -46.55
C THR A 446 -30.08 5.66 -45.06
N GLY A 447 -30.31 6.77 -44.35
CA GLY A 447 -30.53 6.78 -42.91
C GLY A 447 -29.92 7.99 -42.21
N ASN A 448 -29.91 7.95 -40.88
CA ASN A 448 -29.36 8.99 -40.04
C ASN A 448 -27.90 8.69 -39.73
N TYR A 449 -27.06 9.68 -39.91
CA TYR A 449 -25.63 9.66 -39.63
C TYR A 449 -25.28 10.71 -38.57
N ILE A 450 -24.17 10.49 -37.89
CA ILE A 450 -23.55 11.49 -37.02
C ILE A 450 -22.07 11.59 -37.37
N LEU A 451 -21.63 12.79 -37.77
CA LEU A 451 -20.22 13.09 -37.88
C LEU A 451 -19.76 13.60 -36.51
N ARG A 452 -18.89 12.82 -35.83
CA ARG A 452 -18.43 13.05 -34.47
C ARG A 452 -16.98 13.44 -34.51
N PHE A 453 -16.67 14.57 -33.89
CA PHE A 453 -15.29 15.04 -33.59
C PHE A 453 -14.99 14.78 -32.15
N VAL A 454 -13.86 14.17 -31.87
CA VAL A 454 -13.36 13.91 -30.49
C VAL A 454 -11.96 14.45 -30.39
N ALA A 455 -11.78 15.53 -29.64
CA ALA A 455 -10.47 16.04 -29.26
C ALA A 455 -10.09 15.49 -27.88
N TYR A 456 -8.87 15.06 -27.69
CA TYR A 456 -8.34 14.63 -26.40
C TYR A 456 -6.87 14.98 -26.25
N ASP A 457 -6.47 15.19 -24.99
CA ASP A 457 -5.10 15.49 -24.58
C ASP A 457 -4.32 14.20 -24.19
N ASP A 458 -3.09 14.39 -23.73
CA ASP A 458 -2.21 13.31 -23.27
C ASP A 458 -2.74 12.59 -21.99
N MET A 459 -3.67 13.21 -21.25
CA MET A 459 -4.31 12.68 -20.06
C MET A 459 -5.69 12.05 -20.33
N TYR A 460 -6.09 12.00 -21.61
CA TYR A 460 -7.39 11.51 -22.08
C TYR A 460 -8.60 12.34 -21.65
N ASN A 461 -8.41 13.61 -21.21
CA ASN A 461 -9.52 14.54 -21.14
C ASN A 461 -10.02 14.80 -22.55
N ARG A 462 -11.34 14.87 -22.73
CA ARG A 462 -11.92 14.89 -24.09
C ARG A 462 -13.08 15.86 -24.21
N THR A 463 -13.18 16.47 -25.40
CA THR A 463 -14.34 17.21 -25.87
C THR A 463 -14.92 16.56 -27.12
N VAL A 464 -16.24 16.46 -27.17
CA VAL A 464 -16.96 15.80 -28.27
C VAL A 464 -17.94 16.78 -28.87
N VAL A 465 -17.89 16.93 -30.23
CA VAL A 465 -18.87 17.68 -31.02
C VAL A 465 -19.51 16.73 -32.04
N GLU A 466 -20.84 16.72 -32.08
CA GLU A 466 -21.62 15.88 -32.99
C GLU A 466 -22.42 16.71 -34.00
N LEU A 467 -22.29 16.35 -35.24
CA LEU A 467 -23.02 16.97 -36.35
C LEU A 467 -23.92 15.92 -37.00
N PRO A 468 -25.21 15.87 -36.67
CA PRO A 468 -26.17 14.93 -37.30
C PRO A 468 -26.53 15.36 -38.68
N PHE A 469 -26.70 14.37 -39.60
CA PHE A 469 -27.25 14.57 -40.95
C PHE A 469 -28.00 13.32 -41.42
N THR A 470 -28.78 13.47 -42.49
CA THR A 470 -29.58 12.39 -43.06
C THR A 470 -29.24 12.19 -44.52
N VAL A 471 -29.18 10.94 -44.96
CA VAL A 471 -29.06 10.53 -46.37
C VAL A 471 -30.38 9.93 -46.79
N ARG A 472 -31.03 10.52 -47.85
CA ARG A 472 -32.35 10.08 -48.36
C ARG A 472 -32.55 10.38 -49.82
#